data_afe86d61f02ebbdd71cdec6ca0717b66
#
_entry.id   afe86d61f02ebbdd71cdec6ca0717b66
#
_cell.length_a   1.000
_cell.length_b   1.000
_cell.length_c   1.000
_cell.angle_alpha   90.00
_cell.angle_beta   90.00
_cell.angle_gamma   90.00
#
_symmetry.space_group_name_H-M   'P 1'
#
loop_
_entity.id
_entity.type
_entity.pdbx_description
1 polymer ?
#
loop_
_entity_poly.entity_id
_entity_poly.type
_entity_poly.pdbx_seq_one_letter_code
_entity_poly.pdbx_strand_id
1 'polypeptide(L)'
;PGQAETLTSLVEGHSTLAILPTGTGKSLCYQLYGKFTHQRVLIISPLISLMQDQVEQMKYNGISQVVALNSKLTGQERDFVLHNLANYQFIFASPEILQNELIFNQIQRLQIGLLVVDEAHCIAKWGPDFRPDYLILGKIRQLLGQPLTLALTATATPDVEMAVKKQLRFEDDSQVIRYSIDRPNIFLNVEEVESETAKNDRLLELVATIQGPGLIYFSSKKKADEIVEFLS
;
A
#
# COMPACT_ATOMS: atom_id res chain seq x y z
N PRO A 1 0.02 8.52 15.10
CA PRO A 1 -1.19 9.32 14.88
C PRO A 1 -2.11 8.62 13.88
N GLY A 2 -3.44 8.67 14.15
CA GLY A 2 -4.46 8.15 13.24
C GLY A 2 -4.76 6.65 13.34
N GLN A 3 -3.92 5.87 13.99
CA GLN A 3 -4.15 4.42 14.12
C GLN A 3 -5.32 4.12 15.07
N ALA A 4 -5.39 4.81 16.22
CA ALA A 4 -6.46 4.58 17.18
C ALA A 4 -7.81 4.94 16.57
N GLU A 5 -7.92 6.09 15.93
CA GLU A 5 -9.13 6.56 15.25
C GLU A 5 -9.55 5.61 14.11
N THR A 6 -8.58 5.14 13.33
CA THR A 6 -8.83 4.14 12.27
C THR A 6 -9.36 2.83 12.84
N LEU A 7 -8.75 2.34 13.92
CA LEU A 7 -9.21 1.12 14.59
C LEU A 7 -10.59 1.28 15.20
N THR A 8 -10.86 2.41 15.87
CA THR A 8 -12.18 2.71 16.46
C THR A 8 -13.24 2.70 15.35
N SER A 9 -13.02 3.40 14.24
CA SER A 9 -13.95 3.43 13.12
C SER A 9 -14.24 2.03 12.56
N LEU A 10 -13.21 1.19 12.41
CA LEU A 10 -13.39 -0.19 11.93
C LEU A 10 -14.15 -1.05 12.94
N VAL A 11 -13.90 -0.90 14.25
CA VAL A 11 -14.61 -1.67 15.30
C VAL A 11 -16.07 -1.25 15.40
N GLU A 12 -16.37 0.01 15.14
CA GLU A 12 -17.74 0.54 15.03
C GLU A 12 -18.46 0.11 13.74
N GLY A 13 -17.76 -0.56 12.83
CA GLY A 13 -18.33 -1.11 11.60
C GLY A 13 -18.32 -0.17 10.41
N HIS A 14 -17.60 0.93 10.47
CA HIS A 14 -17.52 1.90 9.37
C HIS A 14 -16.38 1.60 8.42
N SER A 15 -16.67 1.46 7.11
CA SER A 15 -15.63 1.45 6.07
C SER A 15 -14.85 2.77 6.13
N THR A 16 -13.53 2.68 6.08
CA THR A 16 -12.66 3.81 6.43
C THR A 16 -11.62 4.08 5.35
N LEU A 17 -11.49 5.34 4.95
CA LEU A 17 -10.33 5.84 4.20
C LEU A 17 -9.38 6.53 5.19
N ALA A 18 -8.22 5.91 5.41
CA ALA A 18 -7.19 6.47 6.29
C ALA A 18 -6.03 7.06 5.48
N ILE A 19 -5.87 8.37 5.54
CA ILE A 19 -4.82 9.15 4.89
C ILE A 19 -3.80 9.48 5.97
N LEU A 20 -2.80 8.61 6.09
CA LEU A 20 -1.81 8.65 7.17
C LEU A 20 -0.39 8.73 6.60
N PRO A 21 0.49 9.57 7.14
CA PRO A 21 1.86 9.73 6.64
C PRO A 21 2.63 8.41 6.56
N THR A 22 3.64 8.36 5.69
CA THR A 22 4.57 7.23 5.64
C THR A 22 5.30 7.08 6.98
N GLY A 23 5.54 5.83 7.39
CA GLY A 23 6.22 5.53 8.66
C GLY A 23 5.33 5.60 9.91
N THR A 24 4.03 5.93 9.79
CA THR A 24 3.11 5.96 10.94
C THR A 24 2.57 4.60 11.35
N GLY A 25 2.98 3.51 10.67
CA GLY A 25 2.50 2.17 11.00
C GLY A 25 1.08 1.87 10.50
N LYS A 26 0.73 2.31 9.28
CA LYS A 26 -0.58 2.04 8.65
C LYS A 26 -0.98 0.56 8.70
N SER A 27 -0.02 -0.33 8.44
CA SER A 27 -0.25 -1.79 8.46
C SER A 27 -0.67 -2.33 9.82
N LEU A 28 -0.30 -1.67 10.91
CA LEU A 28 -0.71 -2.07 12.25
C LEU A 28 -2.24 -2.01 12.43
N CYS A 29 -2.94 -1.10 11.73
CA CYS A 29 -4.39 -0.97 11.83
C CYS A 29 -5.11 -2.28 11.45
N TYR A 30 -4.80 -2.84 10.28
CA TYR A 30 -5.44 -4.09 9.86
C TYR A 30 -4.89 -5.33 10.58
N GLN A 31 -3.63 -5.31 11.01
CA GLN A 31 -3.05 -6.40 11.79
C GLN A 31 -3.72 -6.52 13.17
N LEU A 32 -3.87 -5.40 13.87
CA LEU A 32 -4.56 -5.37 15.16
C LEU A 32 -6.05 -5.70 14.99
N TYR A 33 -6.73 -5.11 14.01
CA TYR A 33 -8.13 -5.44 13.74
C TYR A 33 -8.33 -6.95 13.55
N GLY A 34 -7.59 -7.57 12.64
CA GLY A 34 -7.69 -9.01 12.39
C GLY A 34 -7.38 -9.85 13.62
N LYS A 35 -6.32 -9.49 14.37
CA LYS A 35 -5.90 -10.22 15.56
C LYS A 35 -6.95 -10.17 16.68
N PHE A 36 -7.55 -9.01 16.94
CA PHE A 36 -8.54 -8.86 18.01
C PHE A 36 -9.93 -9.37 17.64
N THR A 37 -10.34 -9.22 16.39
CA THR A 37 -11.66 -9.68 15.93
C THR A 37 -11.65 -11.12 15.46
N HIS A 38 -10.49 -11.73 15.29
CA HIS A 38 -10.30 -13.05 14.65
C HIS A 38 -10.88 -13.13 13.24
N GLN A 39 -11.16 -11.99 12.62
CA GLN A 39 -11.67 -11.88 11.26
C GLN A 39 -10.55 -12.16 10.26
N ARG A 40 -10.94 -12.71 9.09
CA ARG A 40 -10.01 -12.88 7.96
C ARG A 40 -9.84 -11.56 7.24
N VAL A 41 -8.60 -11.20 6.95
CA VAL A 41 -8.22 -9.94 6.31
C VAL A 41 -7.63 -10.22 4.94
N LEU A 42 -8.24 -9.67 3.89
CA LEU A 42 -7.71 -9.67 2.53
C LEU A 42 -7.06 -8.32 2.26
N ILE A 43 -5.76 -8.30 1.99
CA ILE A 43 -4.97 -7.09 1.77
C ILE A 43 -4.57 -7.03 0.30
N ILE A 44 -5.06 -6.00 -0.40
CA ILE A 44 -4.69 -5.71 -1.79
C ILE A 44 -3.55 -4.71 -1.78
N SER A 45 -2.41 -5.09 -2.34
CA SER A 45 -1.22 -4.23 -2.44
C SER A 45 -0.64 -4.26 -3.86
N PRO A 46 -0.13 -3.11 -4.37
CA PRO A 46 0.35 -3.02 -5.75
C PRO A 46 1.78 -3.53 -5.94
N LEU A 47 2.54 -3.73 -4.87
CA LEU A 47 3.96 -4.03 -4.91
C LEU A 47 4.27 -5.40 -4.30
N ILE A 48 4.68 -6.35 -5.15
CA ILE A 48 4.96 -7.72 -4.74
C ILE A 48 6.10 -7.79 -3.70
N SER A 49 7.16 -6.98 -3.86
CA SER A 49 8.26 -6.92 -2.89
C SER A 49 7.75 -6.49 -1.52
N LEU A 50 6.92 -5.43 -1.48
CA LEU A 50 6.36 -4.93 -0.24
C LEU A 50 5.44 -5.96 0.45
N MET A 51 4.67 -6.72 -0.34
CA MET A 51 3.86 -7.82 0.22
C MET A 51 4.72 -8.90 0.87
N GLN A 52 5.84 -9.25 0.25
CA GLN A 52 6.77 -10.25 0.80
C GLN A 52 7.40 -9.76 2.11
N ASP A 53 7.90 -8.52 2.13
CA ASP A 53 8.45 -7.89 3.32
C ASP A 53 7.41 -7.85 4.46
N GLN A 54 6.16 -7.49 4.17
CA GLN A 54 5.08 -7.48 5.15
C GLN A 54 4.79 -8.89 5.70
N VAL A 55 4.76 -9.90 4.85
CA VAL A 55 4.55 -11.30 5.27
C VAL A 55 5.69 -11.76 6.18
N GLU A 56 6.95 -11.49 5.83
CA GLU A 56 8.11 -11.84 6.64
C GLU A 56 8.09 -11.12 7.99
N GLN A 57 7.80 -9.83 7.99
CA GLN A 57 7.68 -9.03 9.21
C GLN A 57 6.56 -9.55 10.12
N MET A 58 5.40 -9.90 9.56
CA MET A 58 4.29 -10.46 10.33
C MET A 58 4.67 -11.80 10.95
N LYS A 59 5.33 -12.69 10.21
CA LYS A 59 5.84 -13.97 10.72
C LYS A 59 6.86 -13.76 11.84
N TYR A 60 7.79 -12.83 11.67
CA TYR A 60 8.78 -12.48 12.69
C TYR A 60 8.09 -11.98 13.98
N ASN A 61 6.99 -11.25 13.85
CA ASN A 61 6.18 -10.76 14.98
C ASN A 61 5.18 -11.82 15.53
N GLY A 62 5.33 -13.10 15.16
CA GLY A 62 4.53 -14.21 15.67
C GLY A 62 3.16 -14.40 15.00
N ILE A 63 2.89 -13.73 13.87
CA ILE A 63 1.69 -13.92 13.07
C ILE A 63 2.00 -14.93 11.96
N SER A 64 1.82 -16.22 12.22
CA SER A 64 2.16 -17.29 11.27
C SER A 64 1.10 -17.55 10.20
N GLN A 65 -0.17 -17.18 10.48
CA GLN A 65 -1.31 -17.39 9.57
C GLN A 65 -1.39 -16.28 8.51
N VAL A 66 -0.29 -16.06 7.79
CA VAL A 66 -0.17 -15.02 6.76
C VAL A 66 0.46 -15.58 5.49
N VAL A 67 -0.06 -15.15 4.34
CA VAL A 67 0.43 -15.57 3.01
C VAL A 67 0.30 -14.45 1.99
N ALA A 68 1.15 -14.47 0.95
CA ALA A 68 1.04 -13.61 -0.22
C ALA A 68 0.72 -14.41 -1.48
N LEU A 69 -0.36 -14.04 -2.15
CA LEU A 69 -0.73 -14.52 -3.49
C LEU A 69 -0.28 -13.50 -4.52
N ASN A 70 0.68 -13.86 -5.36
CA ASN A 70 1.20 -12.98 -6.41
C ASN A 70 1.71 -13.79 -7.61
N SER A 71 2.08 -13.11 -8.69
CA SER A 71 2.51 -13.73 -9.94
C SER A 71 3.88 -14.42 -9.88
N LYS A 72 4.66 -14.22 -8.82
CA LYS A 72 5.97 -14.86 -8.65
C LYS A 72 5.90 -16.28 -8.07
N LEU A 73 4.74 -16.67 -7.53
CA LEU A 73 4.55 -18.04 -7.04
C LEU A 73 4.64 -19.03 -8.22
N THR A 74 5.44 -20.06 -8.04
CA THR A 74 5.44 -21.21 -8.95
C THR A 74 4.08 -21.90 -8.94
N GLY A 75 3.81 -22.74 -9.95
CA GLY A 75 2.56 -23.49 -10.00
C GLY A 75 2.34 -24.33 -8.73
N GLN A 76 3.38 -25.06 -8.28
CA GLN A 76 3.29 -25.90 -7.08
C GLN A 76 3.08 -25.09 -5.79
N GLU A 77 3.79 -23.99 -5.60
CA GLU A 77 3.59 -23.11 -4.44
C GLU A 77 2.19 -22.52 -4.43
N ARG A 78 1.72 -22.05 -5.57
CA ARG A 78 0.36 -21.51 -5.70
C ARG A 78 -0.70 -22.55 -5.36
N ASP A 79 -0.58 -23.75 -5.91
CA ASP A 79 -1.53 -24.84 -5.64
C ASP A 79 -1.51 -25.22 -4.16
N PHE A 80 -0.33 -25.29 -3.54
CA PHE A 80 -0.20 -25.52 -2.10
C PHE A 80 -0.90 -24.43 -1.28
N VAL A 81 -0.67 -23.16 -1.61
CA VAL A 81 -1.31 -22.03 -0.92
C VAL A 81 -2.83 -22.07 -1.08
N LEU A 82 -3.32 -22.31 -2.30
CA LEU A 82 -4.76 -22.35 -2.58
C LEU A 82 -5.47 -23.50 -1.85
N HIS A 83 -4.86 -24.69 -1.75
CA HIS A 83 -5.41 -25.81 -0.99
C HIS A 83 -5.48 -25.53 0.53
N ASN A 84 -4.57 -24.72 1.02
CA ASN A 84 -4.48 -24.37 2.45
C ASN A 84 -5.02 -22.96 2.76
N LEU A 85 -5.69 -22.31 1.82
CA LEU A 85 -6.06 -20.89 1.92
C LEU A 85 -6.95 -20.59 3.14
N ALA A 86 -7.79 -21.54 3.54
CA ALA A 86 -8.65 -21.43 4.72
C ALA A 86 -7.87 -21.34 6.06
N ASN A 87 -6.61 -21.77 6.09
CA ASN A 87 -5.78 -21.75 7.29
C ASN A 87 -5.11 -20.38 7.52
N TYR A 88 -5.18 -19.48 6.55
CA TYR A 88 -4.59 -18.14 6.68
C TYR A 88 -5.62 -17.12 7.12
N GLN A 89 -5.24 -16.32 8.09
CA GLN A 89 -6.02 -15.19 8.56
C GLN A 89 -5.74 -13.93 7.74
N PHE A 90 -4.47 -13.71 7.36
CA PHE A 90 -4.05 -12.57 6.55
C PHE A 90 -3.61 -13.04 5.17
N ILE A 91 -4.30 -12.57 4.15
CA ILE A 91 -4.04 -12.94 2.76
C ILE A 91 -3.71 -11.67 1.99
N PHE A 92 -2.45 -11.55 1.58
CA PHE A 92 -2.04 -10.50 0.65
C PHE A 92 -2.28 -10.98 -0.78
N ALA A 93 -2.82 -10.10 -1.62
CA ALA A 93 -3.02 -10.36 -3.03
C ALA A 93 -2.69 -9.13 -3.87
N SER A 94 -2.08 -9.34 -5.02
CA SER A 94 -1.99 -8.27 -6.00
C SER A 94 -3.33 -8.13 -6.75
N PRO A 95 -3.71 -6.92 -7.22
CA PRO A 95 -4.99 -6.75 -7.91
C PRO A 95 -5.08 -7.60 -9.20
N GLU A 96 -3.95 -7.82 -9.87
CA GLU A 96 -3.88 -8.63 -11.10
C GLU A 96 -4.24 -10.10 -10.84
N ILE A 97 -3.79 -10.66 -9.71
CA ILE A 97 -4.07 -12.08 -9.41
C ILE A 97 -5.54 -12.33 -9.11
N LEU A 98 -6.25 -11.31 -8.64
CA LEU A 98 -7.69 -11.39 -8.37
C LEU A 98 -8.54 -11.42 -9.65
N GLN A 99 -7.95 -11.15 -10.81
CA GLN A 99 -8.61 -11.33 -12.12
C GLN A 99 -8.61 -12.79 -12.57
N ASN A 100 -7.79 -13.63 -11.95
CA ASN A 100 -7.85 -15.08 -12.20
C ASN A 100 -9.06 -15.68 -11.51
N GLU A 101 -10.01 -16.18 -12.29
CA GLU A 101 -11.29 -16.72 -11.80
C GLU A 101 -11.12 -17.88 -10.81
N LEU A 102 -10.15 -18.77 -11.04
CA LEU A 102 -9.92 -19.91 -10.15
C LEU A 102 -9.45 -19.44 -8.77
N ILE A 103 -8.53 -18.49 -8.73
CA ILE A 103 -8.00 -17.91 -7.50
C ILE A 103 -9.09 -17.12 -6.79
N PHE A 104 -9.79 -16.26 -7.52
CA PHE A 104 -10.84 -15.43 -6.96
C PHE A 104 -11.99 -16.27 -6.37
N ASN A 105 -12.40 -17.33 -7.06
CA ASN A 105 -13.43 -18.25 -6.55
C ASN A 105 -13.01 -18.94 -5.23
N GLN A 106 -11.72 -19.23 -5.04
CA GLN A 106 -11.23 -19.75 -3.77
C GLN A 106 -11.31 -18.69 -2.66
N ILE A 107 -10.91 -17.46 -2.95
CA ILE A 107 -10.99 -16.33 -2.00
C ILE A 107 -12.45 -16.01 -1.67
N GLN A 108 -13.34 -16.02 -2.65
CA GLN A 108 -14.76 -15.73 -2.46
C GLN A 108 -15.47 -16.71 -1.52
N ARG A 109 -15.00 -17.96 -1.48
CA ARG A 109 -15.53 -18.97 -0.53
C ARG A 109 -15.12 -18.72 0.91
N LEU A 110 -14.12 -17.88 1.13
CA LEU A 110 -13.70 -17.47 2.45
C LEU A 110 -14.61 -16.34 2.93
N GLN A 111 -14.94 -16.36 4.20
CA GLN A 111 -15.62 -15.20 4.81
C GLN A 111 -14.58 -14.14 5.11
N ILE A 112 -14.48 -13.14 4.24
CA ILE A 112 -13.58 -11.98 4.43
C ILE A 112 -14.30 -10.98 5.32
N GLY A 113 -13.75 -10.74 6.51
CA GLY A 113 -14.30 -9.75 7.44
C GLY A 113 -13.78 -8.34 7.19
N LEU A 114 -12.55 -8.21 6.69
CA LEU A 114 -11.96 -6.92 6.34
C LEU A 114 -11.26 -7.00 4.98
N LEU A 115 -11.63 -6.13 4.07
CA LEU A 115 -10.89 -5.85 2.84
C LEU A 115 -10.00 -4.62 3.06
N VAL A 116 -8.70 -4.79 2.86
CA VAL A 116 -7.74 -3.67 2.91
C VAL A 116 -7.27 -3.35 1.50
N VAL A 117 -7.32 -2.09 1.14
CA VAL A 117 -6.76 -1.57 -0.13
C VAL A 117 -5.60 -0.67 0.24
N ASP A 118 -4.40 -1.23 0.13
CA ASP A 118 -3.17 -0.47 0.37
C ASP A 118 -2.80 0.37 -0.85
N GLU A 119 -2.12 1.48 -0.62
CA GLU A 119 -1.80 2.49 -1.65
C GLU A 119 -3.03 2.87 -2.48
N ALA A 120 -4.14 3.15 -1.80
CA ALA A 120 -5.44 3.40 -2.43
C ALA A 120 -5.44 4.58 -3.42
N HIS A 121 -4.45 5.48 -3.37
CA HIS A 121 -4.26 6.54 -4.36
C HIS A 121 -4.08 5.99 -5.80
N CYS A 122 -3.62 4.74 -5.95
CA CYS A 122 -3.53 4.06 -7.24
C CYS A 122 -4.88 3.91 -7.98
N ILE A 123 -5.99 4.10 -7.29
CA ILE A 123 -7.35 4.10 -7.88
C ILE A 123 -7.59 5.34 -8.74
N ALA A 124 -6.96 6.47 -8.42
CA ALA A 124 -7.22 7.72 -9.11
C ALA A 124 -6.64 7.69 -10.54
N LYS A 125 -7.49 7.96 -11.54
CA LYS A 125 -7.12 7.92 -12.97
C LYS A 125 -6.12 9.00 -13.39
N TRP A 126 -5.84 9.96 -12.52
CA TRP A 126 -4.97 11.09 -12.78
C TRP A 126 -3.76 11.02 -11.87
N GLY A 127 -2.60 10.75 -12.46
CA GLY A 127 -1.33 10.71 -11.74
C GLY A 127 -0.39 9.61 -12.22
N PRO A 128 0.90 9.70 -11.88
CA PRO A 128 1.93 8.75 -12.32
C PRO A 128 1.74 7.33 -11.73
N ASP A 129 1.03 7.24 -10.62
CA ASP A 129 0.85 5.99 -9.88
C ASP A 129 -0.47 5.27 -10.20
N PHE A 130 -1.23 5.75 -11.20
CA PHE A 130 -2.48 5.13 -11.62
C PHE A 130 -2.27 3.67 -12.08
N ARG A 131 -3.08 2.77 -11.52
CA ARG A 131 -3.09 1.35 -11.90
C ARG A 131 -4.48 0.91 -12.34
N PRO A 132 -4.65 0.55 -13.63
CA PRO A 132 -5.94 0.10 -14.17
C PRO A 132 -6.56 -1.06 -13.37
N ASP A 133 -5.71 -1.96 -12.85
CA ASP A 133 -6.15 -3.13 -12.08
C ASP A 133 -6.85 -2.75 -10.76
N TYR A 134 -6.66 -1.54 -10.25
CA TYR A 134 -7.39 -1.04 -9.08
C TYR A 134 -8.84 -0.68 -9.39
N LEU A 135 -9.21 -0.46 -10.66
CA LEU A 135 -10.58 -0.13 -11.05
C LEU A 135 -11.57 -1.29 -10.85
N ILE A 136 -11.07 -2.52 -10.76
CA ILE A 136 -11.93 -3.69 -10.51
C ILE A 136 -12.28 -3.87 -9.03
N LEU A 137 -11.58 -3.20 -8.11
CA LEU A 137 -11.69 -3.47 -6.66
C LEU A 137 -13.09 -3.23 -6.11
N GLY A 138 -13.83 -2.25 -6.64
CA GLY A 138 -15.24 -2.05 -6.26
C GLY A 138 -16.13 -3.23 -6.65
N LYS A 139 -15.88 -3.85 -7.81
CA LYS A 139 -16.57 -5.07 -8.22
C LYS A 139 -16.16 -6.27 -7.34
N ILE A 140 -14.88 -6.39 -7.05
CA ILE A 140 -14.35 -7.43 -6.15
C ILE A 140 -14.99 -7.30 -4.77
N ARG A 141 -15.03 -6.11 -4.18
CA ARG A 141 -15.70 -5.85 -2.89
C ARG A 141 -17.15 -6.32 -2.91
N GLN A 142 -17.88 -5.99 -3.97
CA GLN A 142 -19.27 -6.42 -4.14
C GLN A 142 -19.42 -7.94 -4.22
N LEU A 143 -18.55 -8.61 -5.00
CA LEU A 143 -18.58 -10.07 -5.15
C LEU A 143 -18.17 -10.81 -3.86
N LEU A 144 -17.40 -10.18 -2.99
CA LEU A 144 -17.04 -10.69 -1.66
C LEU A 144 -18.14 -10.47 -0.60
N GLY A 145 -19.30 -9.92 -0.96
CA GLY A 145 -20.42 -9.64 -0.05
C GLY A 145 -20.29 -8.32 0.71
N GLN A 146 -19.58 -7.37 0.14
CA GLN A 146 -19.37 -6.02 0.70
C GLN A 146 -18.75 -6.03 2.12
N PRO A 147 -17.59 -6.67 2.31
CA PRO A 147 -16.92 -6.67 3.60
C PRO A 147 -16.59 -5.26 4.05
N LEU A 148 -16.43 -5.10 5.36
CA LEU A 148 -15.86 -3.88 5.92
C LEU A 148 -14.56 -3.55 5.19
N THR A 149 -14.34 -2.28 4.85
CA THR A 149 -13.23 -1.92 3.96
C THR A 149 -12.36 -0.82 4.54
N LEU A 150 -11.06 -1.06 4.58
CA LEU A 150 -10.04 -0.08 4.95
C LEU A 150 -9.21 0.29 3.72
N ALA A 151 -9.33 1.51 3.25
CA ALA A 151 -8.45 2.08 2.23
C ALA A 151 -7.32 2.87 2.91
N LEU A 152 -6.07 2.55 2.58
CA LEU A 152 -4.88 3.17 3.15
C LEU A 152 -4.10 3.91 2.07
N THR A 153 -3.67 5.12 2.39
CA THR A 153 -2.72 5.87 1.54
C THR A 153 -1.93 6.86 2.38
N ALA A 154 -0.75 7.24 1.91
CA ALA A 154 0.02 8.31 2.53
C ALA A 154 -0.44 9.68 2.06
N THR A 155 -0.94 9.78 0.84
CA THR A 155 -1.31 11.05 0.20
C THR A 155 -2.64 10.92 -0.53
N ALA A 156 -3.53 11.88 -0.34
CA ALA A 156 -4.72 12.02 -1.16
C ALA A 156 -5.15 13.48 -1.23
N THR A 157 -5.32 13.96 -2.46
CA THR A 157 -6.06 15.20 -2.72
C THR A 157 -7.56 14.95 -2.56
N PRO A 158 -8.41 15.97 -2.46
CA PRO A 158 -9.86 15.80 -2.44
C PRO A 158 -10.39 14.98 -3.62
N ASP A 159 -9.82 15.14 -4.81
CA ASP A 159 -10.21 14.39 -6.00
C ASP A 159 -9.87 12.90 -5.88
N VAL A 160 -8.70 12.57 -5.30
CA VAL A 160 -8.30 11.19 -5.02
C VAL A 160 -9.22 10.57 -3.98
N GLU A 161 -9.56 11.30 -2.92
CA GLU A 161 -10.51 10.86 -1.90
C GLU A 161 -11.87 10.50 -2.52
N MET A 162 -12.43 11.40 -3.32
CA MET A 162 -13.69 11.15 -4.02
C MET A 162 -13.61 9.95 -4.96
N ALA A 163 -12.50 9.81 -5.70
CA ALA A 163 -12.27 8.68 -6.59
C ALA A 163 -12.23 7.35 -5.83
N VAL A 164 -11.52 7.30 -4.70
CA VAL A 164 -11.42 6.11 -3.84
C VAL A 164 -12.79 5.72 -3.31
N LYS A 165 -13.53 6.64 -2.70
CA LYS A 165 -14.87 6.40 -2.16
C LYS A 165 -15.83 5.88 -3.23
N LYS A 166 -15.86 6.55 -4.38
CA LYS A 166 -16.70 6.17 -5.51
C LYS A 166 -16.33 4.80 -6.06
N GLN A 167 -15.05 4.54 -6.28
CA GLN A 167 -14.58 3.30 -6.89
C GLN A 167 -14.76 2.10 -5.96
N LEU A 168 -14.51 2.25 -4.67
CA LEU A 168 -14.73 1.22 -3.67
C LEU A 168 -16.20 1.11 -3.22
N ARG A 169 -17.07 2.00 -3.72
CA ARG A 169 -18.51 2.04 -3.37
C ARG A 169 -18.70 2.11 -1.86
N PHE A 170 -18.03 3.05 -1.23
CA PHE A 170 -18.19 3.28 0.20
C PHE A 170 -19.60 3.77 0.50
N GLU A 171 -20.12 3.34 1.63
CA GLU A 171 -21.39 3.74 2.20
C GLU A 171 -21.33 5.21 2.67
N ASP A 172 -22.50 5.84 2.84
CA ASP A 172 -22.59 7.26 3.23
C ASP A 172 -22.04 7.51 4.63
N ASP A 173 -22.07 6.51 5.51
CA ASP A 173 -21.54 6.55 6.88
C ASP A 173 -20.04 6.23 6.97
N SER A 174 -19.39 6.00 5.83
CA SER A 174 -17.94 5.74 5.77
C SER A 174 -17.13 6.91 6.34
N GLN A 175 -16.06 6.59 7.04
CA GLN A 175 -15.22 7.59 7.70
C GLN A 175 -13.98 7.94 6.88
N VAL A 176 -13.54 9.20 6.98
CA VAL A 176 -12.26 9.66 6.45
C VAL A 176 -11.41 10.16 7.60
N ILE A 177 -10.30 9.48 7.83
CA ILE A 177 -9.33 9.84 8.86
C ILE A 177 -8.10 10.40 8.15
N ARG A 178 -7.83 11.69 8.41
CA ARG A 178 -6.75 12.42 7.75
C ARG A 178 -5.81 13.01 8.78
N TYR A 179 -4.52 12.73 8.58
CA TYR A 179 -3.44 13.37 9.32
C TYR A 179 -2.52 14.14 8.37
N SER A 180 -1.95 15.21 8.88
CA SER A 180 -1.03 16.03 8.10
C SER A 180 0.16 15.20 7.62
N ILE A 181 0.51 15.36 6.35
CA ILE A 181 1.73 14.81 5.74
C ILE A 181 2.96 15.65 6.08
N ASP A 182 2.76 16.79 6.70
CA ASP A 182 3.85 17.67 7.09
C ASP A 182 4.80 16.99 8.10
N ARG A 183 6.06 17.14 7.85
CA ARG A 183 7.16 16.54 8.62
C ARG A 183 8.07 17.65 9.12
N PRO A 184 7.74 18.33 10.23
CA PRO A 184 8.50 19.48 10.71
C PRO A 184 9.95 19.16 11.07
N ASN A 185 10.28 17.87 11.20
CA ASN A 185 11.66 17.40 11.41
C ASN A 185 12.44 17.15 10.11
N ILE A 186 11.84 17.38 8.93
CA ILE A 186 12.51 17.26 7.62
C ILE A 186 12.67 18.66 7.05
N PHE A 187 13.91 19.07 6.88
CA PHE A 187 14.22 20.31 6.19
C PHE A 187 14.09 20.11 4.67
N LEU A 188 13.30 20.96 4.03
CA LEU A 188 13.12 20.97 2.58
C LEU A 188 13.74 22.24 2.01
N ASN A 189 14.59 22.10 0.99
CA ASN A 189 15.20 23.20 0.28
C ASN A 189 15.07 23.01 -1.22
N VAL A 190 14.95 24.13 -1.96
CA VAL A 190 14.94 24.15 -3.42
C VAL A 190 16.00 25.16 -3.85
N GLU A 191 16.92 24.71 -4.69
CA GLU A 191 17.97 25.55 -5.25
C GLU A 191 17.81 25.61 -6.78
N GLU A 192 17.73 26.80 -7.33
CA GLU A 192 17.75 27.01 -8.77
C GLU A 192 19.20 27.09 -9.25
N VAL A 193 19.50 26.39 -10.33
CA VAL A 193 20.83 26.37 -10.94
C VAL A 193 20.74 26.69 -12.43
N GLU A 194 21.74 27.43 -12.95
CA GLU A 194 21.70 27.95 -14.32
C GLU A 194 22.03 26.91 -15.41
N SER A 195 22.67 25.79 -15.04
CA SER A 195 23.12 24.78 -15.99
C SER A 195 23.25 23.40 -15.36
N GLU A 196 23.31 22.36 -16.20
CA GLU A 196 23.60 20.97 -15.75
C GLU A 196 24.99 20.85 -15.11
N THR A 197 25.98 21.66 -15.58
CA THR A 197 27.31 21.69 -14.97
C THR A 197 27.23 22.23 -13.56
N ALA A 198 26.57 23.38 -13.37
CA ALA A 198 26.39 23.97 -12.04
C ALA A 198 25.61 23.05 -11.09
N LYS A 199 24.65 22.27 -11.63
CA LYS A 199 23.92 21.25 -10.87
C LYS A 199 24.83 20.12 -10.39
N ASN A 200 25.71 19.64 -11.26
CA ASN A 200 26.66 18.58 -10.90
C ASN A 200 27.69 19.08 -9.87
N ASP A 201 28.20 20.29 -10.03
CA ASP A 201 29.13 20.91 -9.08
C ASP A 201 28.46 21.08 -7.70
N ARG A 202 27.22 21.55 -7.69
CA ARG A 202 26.44 21.65 -6.43
C ARG A 202 26.18 20.31 -5.79
N LEU A 203 25.91 19.27 -6.59
CA LEU A 203 25.75 17.91 -6.08
C LEU A 203 27.03 17.40 -5.42
N LEU A 204 28.19 17.63 -6.02
CA LEU A 204 29.49 17.28 -5.42
C LEU A 204 29.71 17.97 -4.06
N GLU A 205 29.41 19.26 -3.97
CA GLU A 205 29.48 20.01 -2.70
C GLU A 205 28.58 19.38 -1.64
N LEU A 206 27.33 19.05 -2.00
CA LEU A 206 26.37 18.44 -1.07
C LEU A 206 26.86 17.06 -0.59
N VAL A 207 27.33 16.22 -1.51
CA VAL A 207 27.89 14.89 -1.15
C VAL A 207 29.12 15.01 -0.25
N ALA A 208 29.96 16.02 -0.48
CA ALA A 208 31.14 16.28 0.33
C ALA A 208 30.84 16.85 1.73
N THR A 209 29.78 17.61 1.87
CA THR A 209 29.45 18.36 3.10
C THR A 209 28.43 17.65 4.01
N ILE A 210 27.47 16.90 3.43
CA ILE A 210 26.44 16.19 4.20
C ILE A 210 27.01 14.89 4.72
N GLN A 211 27.06 14.76 6.05
CA GLN A 211 27.51 13.52 6.70
C GLN A 211 26.33 12.53 6.81
N GLY A 212 26.61 11.28 6.48
CA GLY A 212 25.66 10.17 6.59
C GLY A 212 25.17 9.63 5.25
N PRO A 213 24.31 8.61 5.25
CA PRO A 213 23.78 8.03 4.02
C PRO A 213 22.82 9.00 3.32
N GLY A 214 22.90 9.07 1.99
CA GLY A 214 22.03 9.89 1.15
C GLY A 214 21.38 9.10 0.04
N LEU A 215 20.26 9.60 -0.49
CA LEU A 215 19.60 9.08 -1.67
C LEU A 215 19.45 10.20 -2.70
N ILE A 216 19.85 9.93 -3.93
CA ILE A 216 19.74 10.87 -5.04
C ILE A 216 18.75 10.30 -6.05
N TYR A 217 17.69 11.05 -6.37
CA TYR A 217 16.67 10.66 -7.32
C TYR A 217 16.87 11.37 -8.66
N PHE A 218 16.69 10.62 -9.75
CA PHE A 218 16.79 11.14 -11.11
C PHE A 218 15.51 10.85 -11.89
N SER A 219 15.24 11.66 -12.91
CA SER A 219 14.11 11.47 -13.83
C SER A 219 14.29 10.29 -14.78
N SER A 220 15.51 9.77 -14.95
CA SER A 220 15.80 8.62 -15.81
C SER A 220 16.94 7.75 -15.29
N LYS A 221 16.90 6.45 -15.61
CA LYS A 221 17.97 5.50 -15.27
C LYS A 221 19.31 5.90 -15.87
N LYS A 222 19.30 6.34 -17.15
CA LYS A 222 20.50 6.80 -17.84
C LYS A 222 21.21 7.91 -17.07
N LYS A 223 20.44 8.91 -16.58
CA LYS A 223 21.02 10.01 -15.78
C LYS A 223 21.58 9.52 -14.44
N ALA A 224 20.94 8.54 -13.82
CA ALA A 224 21.45 7.95 -12.60
C ALA A 224 22.80 7.24 -12.83
N ASP A 225 22.92 6.47 -13.91
CA ASP A 225 24.15 5.77 -14.28
C ASP A 225 25.30 6.78 -14.57
N GLU A 226 25.02 7.83 -15.36
CA GLU A 226 25.99 8.91 -15.64
C GLU A 226 26.51 9.58 -14.35
N ILE A 227 25.65 9.82 -13.38
CA ILE A 227 26.05 10.47 -12.12
C ILE A 227 26.78 9.50 -11.19
N VAL A 228 26.49 8.21 -11.22
CA VAL A 228 27.30 7.20 -10.49
C VAL A 228 28.74 7.22 -10.99
N GLU A 229 28.95 7.23 -12.32
CA GLU A 229 30.30 7.34 -12.91
C GLU A 229 30.99 8.67 -12.54
N PHE A 230 30.22 9.77 -12.48
CA PHE A 230 30.75 11.10 -12.14
C PHE A 230 31.15 11.20 -10.66
N LEU A 231 30.47 10.51 -9.75
CA LEU A 231 30.73 10.51 -8.30
C LEU A 231 31.74 9.44 -7.85
N SER A 232 32.14 8.50 -8.72
CA SER A 232 33.08 7.41 -8.45
C SER A 232 34.52 7.84 -8.65
#